data_6580f8ccdd392504084cdfe132b1ec01
#
_entry.id   6580f8ccdd392504084cdfe132b1ec01
#
_cell.length_a   1.000
_cell.length_b   1.000
_cell.length_c   1.000
_cell.angle_alpha   90.00
_cell.angle_beta   90.00
_cell.angle_gamma   90.00
#
_symmetry.space_group_name_H-M   'P 1'
#
loop_
_entity.id
_entity.type
_entity.pdbx_description
1 polymer ?
#
loop_
_entity_poly.entity_id
_entity_poly.type
_entity_poly.pdbx_seq_one_letter_code
_entity_poly.pdbx_strand_id
1 'polypeptide(L)'
;MTASVGGTGRLSRARRPGALAAVLAVAAVAATACGGSPGTPGPPSAYLGTVVDRPVPAGIADLPLTTDAGQPTSLGAWRGQVVVLADFLTLCQETCPLTTGNLLMMDRAVSAAGLGRRVRFAELTVDPGRDTPSRLHAYRKLIGAPANWLLLTAPPAVVERIWRYFGVWYQRVGEDRPPAADWLTGRALTYDVDHADALLYLDASGRLRFVVMGAPNASGAPVAPALRRFLDAKGLANLNHPDASTWTAADGLSPIAWLTKRQIRTVTSG
;
A
#
# COMPACT_ATOMS: atom_id res chain seq x y z
N MET A 1 92.13 46.54 6.17
CA MET A 1 92.71 47.29 5.03
C MET A 1 91.53 47.72 4.16
N THR A 2 91.20 48.96 4.31
CA THR A 2 91.14 50.05 3.30
C THR A 2 90.08 49.79 2.21
N ALA A 3 89.25 50.62 1.91
CA ALA A 3 88.87 52.01 1.89
C ALA A 3 87.75 52.09 0.87
N SER A 4 86.68 52.77 1.14
CA SER A 4 86.39 54.19 0.90
C SER A 4 85.79 54.53 -0.48
N VAL A 5 84.84 55.43 -0.40
CA VAL A 5 84.35 56.49 -1.33
C VAL A 5 83.25 56.04 -2.33
N GLY A 6 82.08 56.48 -2.33
CA GLY A 6 81.61 57.87 -2.34
C GLY A 6 80.92 58.15 -3.67
N GLY A 7 79.71 58.65 -3.72
CA GLY A 7 79.09 59.10 -4.97
C GLY A 7 77.63 59.50 -4.86
N THR A 8 77.49 60.78 -4.65
CA THR A 8 76.19 61.51 -4.69
C THR A 8 75.56 61.54 -6.10
N GLY A 9 74.27 61.42 -6.21
CA GLY A 9 73.63 61.60 -7.51
C GLY A 9 72.10 61.66 -7.50
N ARG A 10 71.61 62.84 -7.26
CA ARG A 10 70.42 63.49 -7.79
C ARG A 10 69.08 62.73 -7.99
N LEU A 11 68.13 63.30 -7.34
CA LEU A 11 66.67 63.20 -7.54
C LEU A 11 66.25 63.36 -8.98
N SER A 12 65.44 62.47 -9.50
CA SER A 12 64.52 62.74 -10.58
C SER A 12 63.14 62.16 -10.27
N ARG A 13 62.18 63.06 -10.15
CA ARG A 13 60.77 62.75 -10.06
C ARG A 13 60.33 62.03 -11.34
N ALA A 14 59.81 60.79 -11.25
CA ALA A 14 59.07 60.17 -12.27
C ALA A 14 57.65 59.81 -11.76
N ARG A 15 56.70 60.21 -12.56
CA ARG A 15 55.25 60.19 -12.37
C ARG A 15 54.76 58.76 -12.14
N ARG A 16 53.87 58.55 -11.20
CA ARG A 16 53.08 57.37 -11.03
C ARG A 16 52.01 57.29 -12.13
N PRO A 17 51.85 56.16 -12.85
CA PRO A 17 50.61 55.87 -13.56
C PRO A 17 49.64 55.17 -12.57
N GLY A 18 48.43 55.61 -12.59
CA GLY A 18 47.33 55.08 -11.76
C GLY A 18 47.01 53.62 -12.10
N ALA A 19 47.01 52.83 -11.08
CA ALA A 19 46.47 51.45 -11.16
C ALA A 19 44.94 51.55 -11.14
N LEU A 20 44.29 51.27 -12.29
CA LEU A 20 42.88 50.95 -12.34
C LEU A 20 42.66 49.62 -11.67
N ALA A 21 42.10 49.65 -10.46
CA ALA A 21 41.55 48.48 -9.83
C ALA A 21 40.27 48.06 -10.54
N ALA A 22 40.38 47.02 -11.34
CA ALA A 22 39.20 46.35 -11.92
C ALA A 22 38.51 45.56 -10.81
N VAL A 23 37.39 46.09 -10.29
CA VAL A 23 36.48 45.35 -9.39
C VAL A 23 35.70 44.36 -10.23
N LEU A 24 36.11 43.10 -10.22
CA LEU A 24 35.33 41.98 -10.71
C LEU A 24 34.18 41.73 -9.72
N ALA A 25 33.01 42.27 -10.04
CA ALA A 25 31.76 41.92 -9.38
C ALA A 25 31.37 40.48 -9.82
N VAL A 26 31.70 39.51 -8.98
CA VAL A 26 31.16 38.14 -9.11
C VAL A 26 29.68 38.20 -8.75
N ALA A 27 28.81 38.27 -9.76
CA ALA A 27 27.38 38.08 -9.59
C ALA A 27 27.13 36.60 -9.22
N ALA A 28 26.98 36.32 -7.93
CA ALA A 28 26.47 35.02 -7.45
C ALA A 28 25.01 34.92 -7.91
N VAL A 29 24.77 34.22 -9.00
CA VAL A 29 23.43 33.78 -9.40
C VAL A 29 23.00 32.74 -8.37
N ALA A 30 22.28 33.17 -7.35
CA ALA A 30 21.55 32.26 -6.49
C ALA A 30 20.47 31.56 -7.34
N ALA A 31 20.77 30.36 -7.83
CA ALA A 31 19.76 29.47 -8.36
C ALA A 31 18.81 29.14 -7.22
N THR A 32 17.74 29.91 -7.08
CA THR A 32 16.58 29.52 -6.29
C THR A 32 16.00 28.28 -6.95
N ALA A 33 16.48 27.09 -6.50
CA ALA A 33 15.77 25.85 -6.72
C ALA A 33 14.38 26.05 -6.12
N CYS A 34 13.36 26.19 -6.96
CA CYS A 34 11.97 26.10 -6.58
C CYS A 34 11.71 24.65 -6.10
N GLY A 35 12.18 24.34 -4.90
CA GLY A 35 11.76 23.20 -4.14
C GLY A 35 10.35 23.46 -3.63
N GLY A 36 9.34 23.28 -4.51
CA GLY A 36 7.96 23.25 -4.07
C GLY A 36 7.85 22.21 -2.98
N SER A 37 7.47 22.59 -1.76
CA SER A 37 7.13 21.63 -0.72
C SER A 37 6.10 20.67 -1.31
N PRO A 38 6.29 19.35 -1.18
CA PRO A 38 5.33 18.38 -1.70
C PRO A 38 3.97 18.71 -1.09
N GLY A 39 3.01 19.08 -1.95
CA GLY A 39 1.67 19.47 -1.51
C GLY A 39 1.03 18.34 -0.70
N THR A 40 0.12 18.69 0.20
CA THR A 40 -0.66 17.70 0.96
C THR A 40 -1.45 16.83 -0.03
N PRO A 41 -1.37 15.48 0.07
CA PRO A 41 -2.10 14.59 -0.82
C PRO A 41 -3.60 14.87 -0.81
N GLY A 42 -4.17 15.05 -2.01
CA GLY A 42 -5.60 15.20 -2.24
C GLY A 42 -6.31 13.86 -2.40
N PRO A 43 -7.63 13.89 -2.70
CA PRO A 43 -8.38 12.68 -3.03
C PRO A 43 -7.75 11.93 -4.21
N PRO A 44 -7.86 10.58 -4.23
CA PRO A 44 -7.41 9.78 -5.37
C PRO A 44 -8.18 10.11 -6.65
N SER A 45 -7.62 9.69 -7.80
CA SER A 45 -8.27 9.81 -9.09
C SER A 45 -9.61 9.06 -9.13
N ALA A 46 -10.62 9.65 -9.79
CA ALA A 46 -11.90 8.97 -10.04
C ALA A 46 -11.77 7.77 -10.99
N TYR A 47 -10.68 7.65 -11.74
CA TYR A 47 -10.40 6.45 -12.54
C TYR A 47 -9.99 5.25 -11.70
N LEU A 48 -9.44 5.49 -10.50
CA LEU A 48 -9.04 4.42 -9.59
C LEU A 48 -10.24 3.85 -8.83
N GLY A 49 -11.21 4.68 -8.49
CA GLY A 49 -12.34 4.27 -7.67
C GLY A 49 -13.23 5.43 -7.27
N THR A 50 -14.06 5.19 -6.28
CA THR A 50 -15.11 6.14 -5.86
C THR A 50 -14.79 6.76 -4.51
N VAL A 51 -14.75 8.11 -4.48
CA VAL A 51 -14.72 8.87 -3.22
C VAL A 51 -16.11 8.79 -2.59
N VAL A 52 -16.15 8.42 -1.33
CA VAL A 52 -17.36 8.37 -0.51
C VAL A 52 -17.14 9.08 0.82
N ASP A 53 -18.21 9.38 1.52
CA ASP A 53 -18.16 9.92 2.89
C ASP A 53 -19.31 9.34 3.70
N ARG A 54 -19.22 8.06 4.02
CA ARG A 54 -20.28 7.30 4.67
C ARG A 54 -19.82 6.79 6.05
N PRO A 55 -20.49 7.17 7.15
CA PRO A 55 -20.17 6.62 8.46
C PRO A 55 -20.50 5.13 8.49
N VAL A 56 -19.62 4.31 9.08
CA VAL A 56 -19.95 2.93 9.41
C VAL A 56 -20.70 2.94 10.73
N PRO A 57 -22.00 2.60 10.75
CA PRO A 57 -22.81 2.66 11.98
C PRO A 57 -22.33 1.62 13.00
N ALA A 58 -22.53 1.90 14.30
CA ALA A 58 -22.11 1.00 15.38
C ALA A 58 -22.63 -0.43 15.19
N GLY A 59 -23.88 -0.59 14.73
CA GLY A 59 -24.46 -1.91 14.45
C GLY A 59 -23.75 -2.72 13.35
N ILE A 60 -22.81 -2.14 12.62
CA ILE A 60 -21.90 -2.81 11.68
C ILE A 60 -20.48 -2.80 12.23
N ALA A 61 -19.99 -1.64 12.69
CA ALA A 61 -18.63 -1.47 13.18
C ALA A 61 -18.31 -2.38 14.38
N ASP A 62 -19.27 -2.61 15.25
CA ASP A 62 -19.08 -3.38 16.48
C ASP A 62 -19.46 -4.86 16.35
N LEU A 63 -19.78 -5.33 15.14
CA LEU A 63 -20.00 -6.75 14.89
C LEU A 63 -18.77 -7.58 15.27
N PRO A 64 -18.94 -8.72 15.94
CA PRO A 64 -17.84 -9.52 16.43
C PRO A 64 -17.09 -10.20 15.28
N LEU A 65 -15.79 -9.94 15.20
CA LEU A 65 -14.84 -10.59 14.30
C LEU A 65 -13.84 -11.40 15.13
N THR A 66 -13.24 -12.40 14.49
CA THR A 66 -12.17 -13.21 15.08
C THR A 66 -10.95 -13.14 14.19
N THR A 67 -9.79 -12.86 14.78
CA THR A 67 -8.51 -12.85 14.06
C THR A 67 -7.99 -14.26 13.82
N ASP A 68 -6.99 -14.40 12.96
CA ASP A 68 -6.23 -15.64 12.74
C ASP A 68 -5.57 -16.18 14.02
N ALA A 69 -5.33 -15.35 15.03
CA ALA A 69 -4.86 -15.76 16.35
C ALA A 69 -6.00 -16.19 17.31
N GLY A 70 -7.24 -16.23 16.84
CA GLY A 70 -8.41 -16.56 17.66
C GLY A 70 -8.84 -15.44 18.59
N GLN A 71 -8.32 -14.21 18.44
CA GLN A 71 -8.65 -13.09 19.31
C GLN A 71 -9.91 -12.37 18.80
N PRO A 72 -10.83 -11.99 19.71
CA PRO A 72 -11.98 -11.19 19.33
C PRO A 72 -11.56 -9.76 18.94
N THR A 73 -12.25 -9.21 17.96
CA THR A 73 -12.07 -7.83 17.49
C THR A 73 -13.32 -7.32 16.77
N SER A 74 -13.27 -6.10 16.23
CA SER A 74 -14.32 -5.53 15.39
C SER A 74 -13.73 -4.39 14.54
N LEU A 75 -14.43 -3.92 13.51
CA LEU A 75 -14.01 -2.73 12.76
C LEU A 75 -13.94 -1.49 13.68
N GLY A 76 -14.85 -1.40 14.66
CA GLY A 76 -14.89 -0.30 15.64
C GLY A 76 -13.67 -0.25 16.56
N ALA A 77 -13.02 -1.39 16.80
CA ALA A 77 -11.81 -1.49 17.64
C ALA A 77 -10.59 -0.78 17.02
N TRP A 78 -10.63 -0.45 15.71
CA TRP A 78 -9.52 0.17 15.00
C TRP A 78 -9.70 1.66 14.73
N ARG A 79 -10.65 2.31 15.41
CA ARG A 79 -10.75 3.78 15.40
C ARG A 79 -9.43 4.40 15.84
N GLY A 80 -9.05 5.50 15.22
CA GLY A 80 -7.72 6.11 15.35
C GLY A 80 -6.72 5.68 14.27
N GLN A 81 -7.04 4.64 13.48
CA GLN A 81 -6.22 4.16 12.38
C GLN A 81 -6.97 4.29 11.05
N VAL A 82 -6.22 4.50 9.97
CA VAL A 82 -6.72 4.26 8.60
C VAL A 82 -6.75 2.76 8.38
N VAL A 83 -7.86 2.22 7.90
CA VAL A 83 -8.01 0.79 7.62
C VAL A 83 -8.18 0.57 6.13
N VAL A 84 -7.38 -0.31 5.57
CA VAL A 84 -7.57 -0.89 4.24
C VAL A 84 -8.19 -2.26 4.44
N LEU A 85 -9.46 -2.40 4.10
CA LEU A 85 -10.22 -3.63 4.25
C LEU A 85 -10.46 -4.25 2.87
N ALA A 86 -10.05 -5.49 2.68
CA ALA A 86 -10.30 -6.27 1.47
C ALA A 86 -11.17 -7.49 1.77
N ASP A 87 -11.99 -7.88 0.79
CA ASP A 87 -12.60 -9.19 0.76
C ASP A 87 -11.61 -10.23 0.23
N PHE A 88 -11.65 -11.43 0.76
CA PHE A 88 -10.78 -12.52 0.32
C PHE A 88 -11.30 -13.88 0.75
N LEU A 89 -10.70 -14.95 0.25
CA LEU A 89 -10.73 -16.27 0.84
C LEU A 89 -9.40 -16.98 0.62
N THR A 90 -9.02 -17.86 1.55
CA THR A 90 -7.73 -18.56 1.47
C THR A 90 -7.65 -19.58 0.34
N LEU A 91 -8.77 -19.96 -0.23
CA LEU A 91 -8.91 -20.95 -1.31
C LEU A 91 -9.27 -20.33 -2.67
N CYS A 92 -9.09 -19.00 -2.82
CA CYS A 92 -9.23 -18.33 -4.10
C CYS A 92 -8.05 -18.69 -5.03
N GLN A 93 -8.37 -19.09 -6.24
CA GLN A 93 -7.40 -19.49 -7.27
C GLN A 93 -7.11 -18.40 -8.29
N GLU A 94 -7.79 -17.25 -8.22
CA GLU A 94 -7.71 -16.20 -9.23
C GLU A 94 -7.06 -14.91 -8.68
N THR A 95 -7.76 -14.13 -7.89
CA THR A 95 -7.42 -12.74 -7.56
C THR A 95 -6.87 -12.53 -6.15
N CYS A 96 -7.38 -13.26 -5.14
CA CYS A 96 -6.99 -13.01 -3.76
C CYS A 96 -5.47 -13.11 -3.50
N PRO A 97 -4.73 -14.12 -4.04
CA PRO A 97 -3.27 -14.15 -3.88
C PRO A 97 -2.57 -12.93 -4.46
N LEU A 98 -3.14 -12.34 -5.51
CA LEU A 98 -2.61 -11.17 -6.20
C LEU A 98 -2.93 -9.89 -5.40
N THR A 99 -4.16 -9.76 -4.90
CA THR A 99 -4.58 -8.69 -3.99
C THR A 99 -3.70 -8.68 -2.74
N THR A 100 -3.55 -9.83 -2.08
CA THR A 100 -2.65 -9.98 -0.92
C THR A 100 -1.21 -9.56 -1.25
N GLY A 101 -0.70 -9.96 -2.42
CA GLY A 101 0.63 -9.55 -2.89
C GLY A 101 0.79 -8.03 -3.00
N ASN A 102 -0.17 -7.35 -3.63
CA ASN A 102 -0.19 -5.89 -3.72
C ASN A 102 -0.31 -5.22 -2.35
N LEU A 103 -1.17 -5.74 -1.47
CA LEU A 103 -1.33 -5.22 -0.11
C LEU A 103 -0.03 -5.38 0.69
N LEU A 104 0.75 -6.46 0.52
CA LEU A 104 2.08 -6.61 1.13
C LEU A 104 3.07 -5.56 0.63
N MET A 105 3.04 -5.21 -0.65
CA MET A 105 3.85 -4.09 -1.18
C MET A 105 3.43 -2.76 -0.56
N MET A 106 2.13 -2.52 -0.47
CA MET A 106 1.58 -1.31 0.16
C MET A 106 1.98 -1.22 1.64
N ASP A 107 1.91 -2.32 2.39
CA ASP A 107 2.33 -2.34 3.80
C ASP A 107 3.81 -2.01 3.97
N ARG A 108 4.69 -2.55 3.13
CA ARG A 108 6.12 -2.19 3.13
C ARG A 108 6.32 -0.70 2.90
N ALA A 109 5.62 -0.10 1.95
CA ALA A 109 5.70 1.33 1.66
C ALA A 109 5.16 2.18 2.82
N VAL A 110 4.04 1.78 3.42
CA VAL A 110 3.44 2.41 4.61
C VAL A 110 4.40 2.34 5.80
N SER A 111 5.01 1.19 6.02
CA SER A 111 5.99 0.97 7.10
C SER A 111 7.26 1.80 6.88
N ALA A 112 7.78 1.86 5.66
CA ALA A 112 8.94 2.70 5.28
C ALA A 112 8.64 4.21 5.46
N ALA A 113 7.37 4.62 5.28
CA ALA A 113 6.93 5.99 5.54
C ALA A 113 6.70 6.31 7.04
N GLY A 114 6.95 5.35 7.95
CA GLY A 114 6.72 5.49 9.39
C GLY A 114 5.24 5.49 9.79
N LEU A 115 4.37 4.95 8.96
CA LEU A 115 2.91 4.95 9.14
C LEU A 115 2.35 3.61 9.66
N GLY A 116 3.17 2.60 9.92
CA GLY A 116 2.72 1.25 10.28
C GLY A 116 1.84 1.17 11.53
N ARG A 117 1.91 2.15 12.46
CA ARG A 117 0.98 2.25 13.59
C ARG A 117 -0.29 3.04 13.29
N ARG A 118 -0.34 3.77 12.19
CA ARG A 118 -1.48 4.62 11.77
C ARG A 118 -2.33 3.99 10.70
N VAL A 119 -1.83 2.96 10.04
CA VAL A 119 -2.51 2.25 8.95
C VAL A 119 -2.57 0.78 9.30
N ARG A 120 -3.71 0.17 9.06
CA ARG A 120 -3.99 -1.25 9.28
C ARG A 120 -4.48 -1.88 7.99
N PHE A 121 -3.92 -3.01 7.64
CA PHE A 121 -4.42 -3.85 6.57
C PHE A 121 -5.26 -4.98 7.18
N ALA A 122 -6.43 -5.22 6.62
CA ALA A 122 -7.36 -6.25 7.07
C ALA A 122 -7.97 -6.95 5.86
N GLU A 123 -7.98 -8.26 5.88
CA GLU A 123 -8.67 -9.12 4.93
C GLU A 123 -9.74 -9.89 5.69
N LEU A 124 -11.01 -9.67 5.36
CA LEU A 124 -12.13 -10.38 5.95
C LEU A 124 -12.65 -11.40 4.95
N THR A 125 -12.73 -12.65 5.38
CA THR A 125 -13.15 -13.75 4.51
C THR A 125 -14.58 -13.58 3.97
N VAL A 126 -14.81 -14.09 2.75
CA VAL A 126 -16.14 -14.34 2.17
C VAL A 126 -16.55 -15.81 2.30
N ASP A 127 -15.66 -16.66 2.83
CA ASP A 127 -15.91 -18.10 3.05
C ASP A 127 -15.63 -18.53 4.50
N PRO A 128 -16.38 -18.02 5.47
CA PRO A 128 -16.14 -18.32 6.88
C PRO A 128 -16.33 -19.81 7.24
N GLY A 129 -16.96 -20.58 6.36
CA GLY A 129 -17.11 -22.02 6.54
C GLY A 129 -15.80 -22.80 6.43
N ARG A 130 -14.90 -22.39 5.54
CA ARG A 130 -13.57 -22.98 5.35
C ARG A 130 -12.46 -22.15 6.02
N ASP A 131 -12.58 -20.84 6.07
CA ASP A 131 -11.58 -19.93 6.62
C ASP A 131 -11.68 -19.79 8.15
N THR A 132 -11.36 -20.89 8.83
CA THR A 132 -11.25 -20.94 10.29
C THR A 132 -10.03 -20.15 10.78
N PRO A 133 -9.98 -19.72 12.06
CA PRO A 133 -8.79 -19.04 12.61
C PRO A 133 -7.49 -19.83 12.37
N SER A 134 -7.51 -21.16 12.50
CA SER A 134 -6.33 -21.98 12.24
C SER A 134 -5.89 -21.97 10.78
N ARG A 135 -6.81 -21.97 9.83
CA ARG A 135 -6.50 -21.83 8.40
C ARG A 135 -5.96 -20.45 8.09
N LEU A 136 -6.60 -19.40 8.59
CA LEU A 136 -6.12 -18.03 8.46
C LEU A 136 -4.70 -17.87 9.04
N HIS A 137 -4.40 -18.52 10.15
CA HIS A 137 -3.07 -18.53 10.74
C HIS A 137 -2.03 -19.22 9.85
N ALA A 138 -2.40 -20.35 9.23
CA ALA A 138 -1.54 -21.02 8.25
C ALA A 138 -1.30 -20.12 7.01
N TYR A 139 -2.34 -19.44 6.54
CA TYR A 139 -2.24 -18.48 5.43
C TYR A 139 -1.34 -17.29 5.80
N ARG A 140 -1.49 -16.70 7.00
CA ARG A 140 -0.59 -15.66 7.52
C ARG A 140 0.88 -16.07 7.42
N LYS A 141 1.21 -17.27 7.88
CA LYS A 141 2.58 -17.80 7.82
C LYS A 141 3.07 -17.94 6.38
N LEU A 142 2.19 -18.44 5.51
CA LEU A 142 2.49 -18.66 4.10
C LEU A 142 2.84 -17.35 3.37
N ILE A 143 2.07 -16.26 3.62
CA ILE A 143 2.28 -14.97 2.98
C ILE A 143 3.31 -14.08 3.71
N GLY A 144 3.73 -14.45 4.90
CA GLY A 144 4.64 -13.63 5.72
C GLY A 144 4.01 -12.31 6.17
N ALA A 145 2.71 -12.31 6.50
CA ALA A 145 1.98 -11.09 6.85
C ALA A 145 2.59 -10.40 8.09
N PRO A 146 2.79 -9.07 8.05
CA PRO A 146 3.34 -8.31 9.17
C PRO A 146 2.36 -8.19 10.35
N ALA A 147 2.85 -7.70 11.50
CA ALA A 147 2.08 -7.65 12.75
C ALA A 147 0.86 -6.72 12.70
N ASN A 148 0.89 -5.66 11.86
CA ASN A 148 -0.24 -4.73 11.67
C ASN A 148 -1.31 -5.25 10.70
N TRP A 149 -1.12 -6.43 10.13
CA TRP A 149 -2.06 -7.09 9.22
C TRP A 149 -3.03 -7.98 9.98
N LEU A 150 -4.29 -8.00 9.59
CA LEU A 150 -5.32 -8.85 10.18
C LEU A 150 -5.96 -9.74 9.11
N LEU A 151 -5.99 -11.02 9.37
CA LEU A 151 -6.83 -11.97 8.67
C LEU A 151 -8.01 -12.29 9.57
N LEU A 152 -9.23 -12.16 9.03
CA LEU A 152 -10.44 -12.09 9.82
C LEU A 152 -11.48 -13.10 9.34
N THR A 153 -12.15 -13.68 10.30
CA THR A 153 -13.36 -14.49 10.08
C THR A 153 -14.42 -14.13 11.11
N ALA A 154 -15.64 -14.61 10.91
CA ALA A 154 -16.75 -14.46 11.84
C ALA A 154 -17.83 -15.52 11.54
N PRO A 155 -18.88 -15.67 12.36
CA PRO A 155 -20.05 -16.46 11.95
C PRO A 155 -20.61 -15.99 10.60
N PRO A 156 -21.10 -16.89 9.73
CA PRO A 156 -21.55 -16.55 8.37
C PRO A 156 -22.52 -15.38 8.31
N ALA A 157 -23.50 -15.31 9.21
CA ALA A 157 -24.46 -14.21 9.25
C ALA A 157 -23.82 -12.84 9.58
N VAL A 158 -22.69 -12.82 10.31
CA VAL A 158 -21.92 -11.61 10.61
C VAL A 158 -21.15 -11.16 9.36
N VAL A 159 -20.45 -12.09 8.69
CA VAL A 159 -19.74 -11.84 7.45
C VAL A 159 -20.70 -11.29 6.39
N GLU A 160 -21.85 -11.95 6.19
CA GLU A 160 -22.88 -11.52 5.24
C GLU A 160 -23.38 -10.11 5.56
N ARG A 161 -23.65 -9.80 6.83
CA ARG A 161 -24.14 -8.48 7.25
C ARG A 161 -23.13 -7.37 6.99
N ILE A 162 -21.84 -7.63 7.23
CA ILE A 162 -20.75 -6.67 6.97
C ILE A 162 -20.64 -6.44 5.45
N TRP A 163 -20.52 -7.49 4.66
CA TRP A 163 -20.29 -7.37 3.23
C TRP A 163 -21.51 -6.77 2.50
N ARG A 164 -22.73 -7.12 2.92
CA ARG A 164 -23.94 -6.46 2.41
C ARG A 164 -23.94 -4.95 2.68
N TYR A 165 -23.49 -4.52 3.87
CA TYR A 165 -23.37 -3.10 4.19
C TYR A 165 -22.39 -2.40 3.26
N PHE A 166 -21.26 -2.99 2.98
CA PHE A 166 -20.25 -2.42 2.08
C PHE A 166 -20.58 -2.57 0.59
N GLY A 167 -21.55 -3.39 0.24
CA GLY A 167 -21.92 -3.67 -1.16
C GLY A 167 -20.99 -4.69 -1.82
N VAL A 168 -20.26 -5.47 -1.04
CA VAL A 168 -19.44 -6.57 -1.54
C VAL A 168 -20.34 -7.78 -1.78
N TRP A 169 -20.33 -8.23 -3.00
CA TRP A 169 -21.08 -9.41 -3.44
C TRP A 169 -20.19 -10.66 -3.39
N TYR A 170 -20.75 -11.77 -2.98
CA TYR A 170 -20.12 -13.09 -3.08
C TYR A 170 -21.17 -14.20 -3.20
N GLN A 171 -20.79 -15.30 -3.86
CA GLN A 171 -21.67 -16.42 -4.11
C GLN A 171 -20.87 -17.73 -4.16
N ARG A 172 -21.37 -18.75 -3.49
CA ARG A 172 -20.84 -20.10 -3.62
C ARG A 172 -21.22 -20.69 -4.98
N VAL A 173 -20.23 -21.24 -5.69
CA VAL A 173 -20.38 -21.86 -7.02
C VAL A 173 -19.80 -23.28 -7.02
N GLY A 174 -20.04 -24.02 -8.10
CA GLY A 174 -19.40 -25.33 -8.28
C GLY A 174 -17.89 -25.20 -8.52
N GLU A 175 -17.14 -26.18 -8.07
CA GLU A 175 -15.70 -26.29 -8.35
C GLU A 175 -15.47 -26.71 -9.80
N ASP A 176 -14.36 -26.29 -10.38
CA ASP A 176 -13.90 -26.69 -11.71
C ASP A 176 -13.64 -28.23 -11.81
N ARG A 177 -13.51 -28.73 -13.02
CA ARG A 177 -13.23 -30.15 -13.26
C ARG A 177 -11.96 -30.30 -14.11
N PRO A 178 -10.92 -30.99 -13.60
CA PRO A 178 -10.80 -31.61 -12.27
C PRO A 178 -10.73 -30.54 -11.16
N PRO A 179 -11.22 -30.86 -9.94
CA PRO A 179 -11.18 -29.91 -8.83
C PRO A 179 -9.73 -29.65 -8.39
N ALA A 180 -9.44 -28.40 -8.03
CA ALA A 180 -8.16 -28.05 -7.46
C ALA A 180 -7.92 -28.75 -6.11
N ALA A 181 -6.66 -28.94 -5.77
CA ALA A 181 -6.28 -29.43 -4.45
C ALA A 181 -6.05 -28.27 -3.49
N ASP A 182 -6.69 -28.30 -2.34
CA ASP A 182 -6.47 -27.39 -1.23
C ASP A 182 -4.96 -27.27 -0.91
N TRP A 183 -4.42 -26.08 -0.99
CA TRP A 183 -2.98 -25.81 -0.79
C TRP A 183 -2.45 -26.23 0.59
N LEU A 184 -3.33 -26.32 1.62
CA LEU A 184 -2.98 -26.67 2.99
C LEU A 184 -3.14 -28.18 3.25
N THR A 185 -4.22 -28.79 2.76
CA THR A 185 -4.59 -30.17 3.11
C THR A 185 -4.34 -31.17 2.00
N GLY A 186 -4.15 -30.72 0.76
CA GLY A 186 -4.04 -31.56 -0.44
C GLY A 186 -5.36 -32.23 -0.88
N ARG A 187 -6.47 -31.96 -0.19
CA ARG A 187 -7.77 -32.55 -0.52
C ARG A 187 -8.40 -31.81 -1.68
N ALA A 188 -9.12 -32.53 -2.54
CA ALA A 188 -9.89 -31.90 -3.61
C ALA A 188 -10.92 -30.93 -3.06
N LEU A 189 -11.02 -29.75 -3.67
CA LEU A 189 -12.04 -28.76 -3.34
C LEU A 189 -13.42 -29.27 -3.80
N THR A 190 -14.45 -28.86 -3.08
CA THR A 190 -15.84 -29.30 -3.34
C THR A 190 -16.72 -28.18 -3.85
N TYR A 191 -16.27 -26.96 -3.75
CA TYR A 191 -16.94 -25.75 -4.26
C TYR A 191 -15.94 -24.60 -4.31
N ASP A 192 -16.27 -23.60 -5.10
CA ASP A 192 -15.59 -22.32 -5.12
C ASP A 192 -16.51 -21.18 -4.68
N VAL A 193 -15.99 -19.97 -4.54
CA VAL A 193 -16.72 -18.76 -4.18
C VAL A 193 -16.35 -17.63 -5.11
N ASP A 194 -17.28 -17.27 -5.99
CA ASP A 194 -17.19 -16.03 -6.74
C ASP A 194 -17.43 -14.84 -5.81
N HIS A 195 -16.64 -13.78 -5.93
CA HIS A 195 -16.82 -12.58 -5.14
C HIS A 195 -16.35 -11.32 -5.87
N ALA A 196 -16.79 -10.17 -5.40
CA ALA A 196 -16.24 -8.89 -5.83
C ALA A 196 -14.82 -8.74 -5.32
N ASP A 197 -13.95 -8.12 -6.13
CA ASP A 197 -12.62 -7.70 -5.68
C ASP A 197 -12.71 -6.26 -5.19
N ALA A 198 -12.78 -6.05 -3.89
CA ALA A 198 -13.00 -4.74 -3.29
C ALA A 198 -11.88 -4.34 -2.34
N LEU A 199 -11.40 -3.10 -2.47
CA LEU A 199 -10.64 -2.43 -1.42
C LEU A 199 -11.44 -1.28 -0.84
N LEU A 200 -11.66 -1.30 0.45
CA LEU A 200 -12.40 -0.32 1.21
C LEU A 200 -11.44 0.45 2.11
N TYR A 201 -11.45 1.78 2.02
CA TYR A 201 -10.58 2.63 2.81
C TYR A 201 -11.41 3.39 3.85
N LEU A 202 -11.19 3.06 5.11
CA LEU A 202 -11.81 3.74 6.23
C LEU A 202 -10.81 4.72 6.85
N ASP A 203 -11.28 5.92 7.20
CA ASP A 203 -10.44 6.88 7.91
C ASP A 203 -10.37 6.58 9.42
N ALA A 204 -9.55 7.34 10.14
CA ALA A 204 -9.35 7.17 11.58
C ALA A 204 -10.63 7.36 12.41
N SER A 205 -11.66 8.00 11.88
CA SER A 205 -12.97 8.11 12.53
C SER A 205 -13.89 6.90 12.27
N GLY A 206 -13.45 5.96 11.43
CA GLY A 206 -14.23 4.79 11.02
C GLY A 206 -15.25 5.09 9.91
N ARG A 207 -15.06 6.16 9.12
CA ARG A 207 -15.88 6.46 7.95
C ARG A 207 -15.31 5.80 6.71
N LEU A 208 -16.15 5.21 5.88
CA LEU A 208 -15.76 4.78 4.54
C LEU A 208 -15.49 6.02 3.67
N ARG A 209 -14.28 6.11 3.12
CA ARG A 209 -13.81 7.29 2.38
C ARG A 209 -13.50 7.02 0.91
N PHE A 210 -13.11 5.81 0.58
CA PHE A 210 -12.79 5.44 -0.80
C PHE A 210 -13.06 3.96 -1.03
N VAL A 211 -13.47 3.62 -2.25
CA VAL A 211 -13.73 2.25 -2.69
C VAL A 211 -13.06 2.03 -4.02
N VAL A 212 -12.25 0.99 -4.11
CA VAL A 212 -11.70 0.45 -5.36
C VAL A 212 -12.40 -0.88 -5.64
N MET A 213 -12.81 -1.09 -6.87
CA MET A 213 -13.42 -2.35 -7.32
C MET A 213 -12.62 -2.91 -8.48
N GLY A 214 -12.52 -4.21 -8.54
CA GLY A 214 -11.87 -4.93 -9.64
C GLY A 214 -10.53 -5.55 -9.27
N ALA A 215 -10.14 -6.53 -10.08
CA ALA A 215 -8.97 -7.35 -9.88
C ALA A 215 -7.65 -6.53 -9.86
N PRO A 216 -6.67 -6.91 -9.05
CA PRO A 216 -5.39 -6.22 -8.95
C PRO A 216 -4.51 -6.45 -10.18
N ASN A 217 -3.76 -5.43 -10.57
CA ASN A 217 -2.59 -5.59 -11.40
C ASN A 217 -1.39 -5.96 -10.50
N ALA A 218 -1.04 -7.21 -10.47
CA ALA A 218 -0.05 -7.76 -9.56
C ALA A 218 1.37 -7.86 -10.15
N SER A 219 1.66 -7.11 -11.23
CA SER A 219 3.01 -7.08 -11.81
C SER A 219 4.05 -6.74 -10.75
N GLY A 220 4.98 -7.66 -10.51
CA GLY A 220 6.01 -7.52 -9.47
C GLY A 220 5.54 -7.74 -8.03
N ALA A 221 4.28 -8.08 -7.79
CA ALA A 221 3.79 -8.38 -6.45
C ALA A 221 4.37 -9.72 -5.93
N PRO A 222 4.71 -9.81 -4.63
CA PRO A 222 5.18 -11.04 -4.04
C PRO A 222 4.01 -12.01 -3.84
N VAL A 223 3.92 -13.02 -4.69
CA VAL A 223 2.98 -14.13 -4.51
C VAL A 223 3.75 -15.33 -4.00
N ALA A 224 3.37 -15.84 -2.84
CA ALA A 224 4.03 -17.00 -2.23
C ALA A 224 4.04 -18.21 -3.18
N PRO A 225 5.15 -18.97 -3.29
CA PRO A 225 5.25 -20.07 -4.27
C PRO A 225 4.14 -21.12 -4.20
N ALA A 226 3.63 -21.40 -3.00
CA ALA A 226 2.51 -22.31 -2.83
C ALA A 226 1.21 -21.74 -3.43
N LEU A 227 0.92 -20.47 -3.19
CA LEU A 227 -0.25 -19.78 -3.76
C LEU A 227 -0.12 -19.61 -5.27
N ARG A 228 1.09 -19.33 -5.78
CA ARG A 228 1.32 -19.26 -7.23
C ARG A 228 1.02 -20.61 -7.92
N ARG A 229 1.35 -21.74 -7.28
CA ARG A 229 1.00 -23.08 -7.80
C ARG A 229 -0.48 -23.39 -7.65
N PHE A 230 -1.17 -22.70 -6.78
CA PHE A 230 -2.60 -22.85 -6.54
C PHE A 230 -3.45 -22.01 -7.50
N LEU A 231 -2.87 -21.00 -8.15
CA LEU A 231 -3.59 -20.21 -9.16
C LEU A 231 -4.03 -21.08 -10.32
N ASP A 232 -5.24 -20.87 -10.77
CA ASP A 232 -5.79 -21.44 -12.00
C ASP A 232 -5.31 -20.69 -13.26
N ALA A 233 -5.87 -21.02 -14.42
CA ALA A 233 -5.52 -20.37 -15.67
C ALA A 233 -5.83 -18.88 -15.69
N LYS A 234 -6.95 -18.45 -15.07
CA LYS A 234 -7.33 -17.03 -14.98
C LYS A 234 -6.42 -16.28 -14.03
N GLY A 235 -6.11 -16.85 -12.86
CA GLY A 235 -5.18 -16.26 -11.90
C GLY A 235 -3.77 -16.13 -12.48
N LEU A 236 -3.30 -17.13 -13.22
CA LEU A 236 -2.02 -17.06 -13.92
C LEU A 236 -2.03 -16.02 -15.06
N ALA A 237 -3.12 -15.93 -15.82
CA ALA A 237 -3.28 -14.91 -16.85
C ALA A 237 -3.26 -13.51 -16.23
N ASN A 238 -3.99 -13.29 -15.15
CA ASN A 238 -4.02 -12.02 -14.44
C ASN A 238 -2.66 -11.65 -13.83
N LEU A 239 -1.91 -12.64 -13.31
CA LEU A 239 -0.55 -12.42 -12.80
C LEU A 239 0.45 -12.01 -13.90
N ASN A 240 0.38 -12.63 -15.08
CA ASN A 240 1.36 -12.47 -16.14
C ASN A 240 0.96 -11.38 -17.17
N HIS A 241 -0.33 -11.17 -17.38
CA HIS A 241 -0.91 -10.25 -18.36
C HIS A 241 -2.13 -9.53 -17.75
N PRO A 242 -1.90 -8.69 -16.71
CA PRO A 242 -3.01 -8.03 -16.02
C PRO A 242 -3.76 -7.08 -16.94
N ASP A 243 -5.06 -6.96 -16.74
CA ASP A 243 -5.89 -5.97 -17.42
C ASP A 243 -5.42 -4.55 -17.09
N ALA A 244 -5.38 -3.67 -18.10
CA ALA A 244 -4.99 -2.28 -17.94
C ALA A 244 -5.96 -1.47 -17.04
N SER A 245 -7.20 -1.91 -16.88
CA SER A 245 -8.20 -1.29 -16.01
C SER A 245 -8.04 -1.61 -14.53
N THR A 246 -7.15 -2.53 -14.17
CA THR A 246 -6.92 -2.94 -12.79
C THR A 246 -6.03 -1.95 -12.03
N TRP A 247 -6.05 -2.01 -10.71
CA TRP A 247 -5.25 -1.17 -9.82
C TRP A 247 -3.91 -1.83 -9.48
N THR A 248 -2.88 -1.02 -9.25
CA THR A 248 -1.56 -1.45 -8.78
C THR A 248 -1.38 -1.14 -7.29
N ALA A 249 -0.33 -1.70 -6.67
CA ALA A 249 0.04 -1.31 -5.31
C ALA A 249 0.31 0.21 -5.18
N ALA A 250 0.86 0.85 -6.23
CA ALA A 250 1.07 2.30 -6.25
C ALA A 250 -0.25 3.07 -6.21
N ASP A 251 -1.23 2.62 -6.98
CA ASP A 251 -2.57 3.21 -6.98
C ASP A 251 -3.24 3.07 -5.61
N GLY A 252 -3.14 1.87 -5.01
CA GLY A 252 -3.70 1.57 -3.69
C GLY A 252 -3.09 2.41 -2.56
N LEU A 253 -1.87 2.94 -2.71
CA LEU A 253 -1.26 3.86 -1.75
C LEU A 253 -1.86 5.27 -1.78
N SER A 254 -2.48 5.68 -2.89
CA SER A 254 -3.03 7.02 -3.06
C SER A 254 -4.13 7.36 -2.04
N PRO A 255 -5.15 6.51 -1.78
CA PRO A 255 -6.12 6.75 -0.72
C PRO A 255 -5.48 6.83 0.69
N ILE A 256 -4.47 6.00 0.97
CA ILE A 256 -3.78 6.04 2.26
C ILE A 256 -3.03 7.36 2.44
N ALA A 257 -2.33 7.81 1.41
CA ALA A 257 -1.62 9.10 1.42
C ALA A 257 -2.60 10.26 1.67
N TRP A 258 -3.74 10.26 0.99
CA TRP A 258 -4.81 11.25 1.19
C TRP A 258 -5.35 11.24 2.62
N LEU A 259 -5.69 10.08 3.17
CA LEU A 259 -6.29 9.95 4.50
C LEU A 259 -5.30 10.27 5.62
N THR A 260 -4.01 9.92 5.44
CA THR A 260 -2.95 10.19 6.42
C THR A 260 -2.33 11.57 6.28
N LYS A 261 -2.61 12.30 5.18
CA LYS A 261 -1.96 13.58 4.82
C LYS A 261 -0.44 13.47 4.70
N ARG A 262 0.05 12.31 4.25
CA ARG A 262 1.48 12.01 4.13
C ARG A 262 1.78 11.43 2.76
N GLN A 263 2.83 11.93 2.12
CA GLN A 263 3.34 11.32 0.89
C GLN A 263 3.91 9.94 1.21
N ILE A 264 3.52 8.95 0.41
CA ILE A 264 4.01 7.57 0.50
C ILE A 264 4.60 7.21 -0.87
N ARG A 265 5.86 6.79 -0.89
CA ARG A 265 6.53 6.34 -2.10
C ARG A 265 6.47 4.81 -2.16
N THR A 266 6.26 4.28 -3.35
CA THR A 266 6.43 2.84 -3.57
C THR A 266 7.87 2.43 -3.25
N VAL A 267 8.02 1.31 -2.55
CA VAL A 267 9.34 0.68 -2.34
C VAL A 267 9.53 -0.32 -3.48
N THR A 268 10.47 -0.05 -4.36
CA THR A 268 10.89 -1.06 -5.35
C THR A 268 11.57 -2.20 -4.61
N SER A 269 11.10 -3.43 -4.84
CA SER A 269 11.85 -4.63 -4.42
C SER A 269 13.22 -4.62 -5.09
N GLY A 270 14.28 -4.46 -4.28
CA GLY A 270 15.65 -4.69 -4.70
C GLY A 270 15.92 -6.19 -4.88
#